data_e6c04abda5d1b1d0d28d3b62797568d3
#
_entry.id   e6c04abda5d1b1d0d28d3b62797568d3
#
_cell.length_a   1.000
_cell.length_b   1.000
_cell.length_c   1.000
_cell.angle_alpha   90.00
_cell.angle_beta   90.00
_cell.angle_gamma   90.00
#
_symmetry.space_group_name_H-M   'P 1'
#
loop_
_entity.id
_entity.type
_entity.pdbx_description
1 polymer ?
#
loop_
_entity_poly.entity_id
_entity_poly.type
_entity_poly.pdbx_seq_one_letter_code
_entity_poly.pdbx_strand_id
1 'polypeptide(L)'
;MFAMENALAHDAPPPMTSLKQGFHLFTGRTLRQLGANDVQLQEAVDIMGKRSARAQGLKKAITSYVQMTTSDHRLFLLVARGGALKGMMRVGQRQLFVRRSGDDPYCQINPTCVLDFYVHESCQRRGLGLKLFDYMMRCEDVGIH
;
A
#
# COMPACT_ATOMS: atom_id res chain seq x y z
N MET A 1 -20.70 20.51 15.50
CA MET A 1 -20.31 20.97 14.16
C MET A 1 -18.81 21.10 14.01
N PHE A 2 -18.17 21.84 14.90
CA PHE A 2 -16.72 22.03 14.89
C PHE A 2 -15.93 20.73 15.00
N ALA A 3 -16.34 19.84 15.90
CA ALA A 3 -15.67 18.57 16.09
C ALA A 3 -15.87 17.63 14.91
N MET A 4 -17.01 17.69 14.23
CA MET A 4 -17.27 16.90 13.02
C MET A 4 -16.44 17.38 11.83
N GLU A 5 -16.30 18.68 11.65
CA GLU A 5 -15.47 19.23 10.58
C GLU A 5 -14.00 18.85 10.77
N ASN A 6 -13.50 18.92 12.00
CA ASN A 6 -12.15 18.49 12.32
C ASN A 6 -11.95 16.99 12.12
N ALA A 7 -12.94 16.17 12.49
CA ALA A 7 -12.86 14.74 12.29
C ALA A 7 -12.86 14.39 10.79
N LEU A 8 -13.69 15.08 9.98
CA LEU A 8 -13.70 14.88 8.53
C LEU A 8 -12.39 15.32 7.88
N ALA A 9 -11.80 16.42 8.35
CA ALA A 9 -10.51 16.87 7.84
C ALA A 9 -9.39 15.88 8.21
N HIS A 10 -9.43 15.30 9.42
CA HIS A 10 -8.48 14.27 9.83
C HIS A 10 -8.64 12.97 9.06
N ASP A 11 -9.86 12.66 8.62
CA ASP A 11 -10.15 11.44 7.87
C ASP A 11 -10.05 11.65 6.36
N ALA A 12 -9.72 12.84 5.90
CA ALA A 12 -9.52 13.11 4.48
C ALA A 12 -8.32 12.31 3.94
N PRO A 13 -8.33 11.93 2.65
CA PRO A 13 -7.16 11.30 2.05
C PRO A 13 -5.95 12.22 2.14
N PRO A 14 -4.76 11.67 2.46
CA PRO A 14 -3.58 12.50 2.57
C PRO A 14 -3.19 13.10 1.21
N PRO A 15 -2.73 14.36 1.19
CA PRO A 15 -2.28 14.98 -0.06
C PRO A 15 -1.00 14.33 -0.57
N MET A 16 -0.87 14.27 -1.90
CA MET A 16 0.25 13.68 -2.60
C MET A 16 0.50 14.42 -3.91
N THR A 17 0.82 15.71 -3.81
CA THR A 17 0.88 16.59 -4.98
C THR A 17 2.11 16.37 -5.84
N SER A 18 3.13 15.68 -5.34
CA SER A 18 4.34 15.37 -6.10
C SER A 18 4.14 14.25 -7.13
N LEU A 19 3.08 13.46 -7.01
CA LEU A 19 2.77 12.39 -7.94
C LEU A 19 1.57 12.77 -8.79
N LYS A 20 1.63 12.38 -10.07
CA LYS A 20 0.51 12.57 -10.99
C LYS A 20 -0.64 11.64 -10.63
N GLN A 21 -1.85 12.00 -11.03
CA GLN A 21 -3.01 11.13 -10.94
C GLN A 21 -2.73 9.79 -11.62
N GLY A 22 -3.14 8.71 -10.99
CA GLY A 22 -3.02 7.36 -11.53
C GLY A 22 -2.32 6.40 -10.58
N PHE A 23 -1.86 5.30 -11.16
CA PHE A 23 -1.18 4.24 -10.42
C PHE A 23 0.32 4.45 -10.44
N HIS A 24 0.97 4.14 -9.32
CA HIS A 24 2.41 4.25 -9.18
C HIS A 24 2.96 3.00 -8.50
N LEU A 25 4.13 2.58 -8.95
CA LEU A 25 4.86 1.45 -8.37
C LEU A 25 6.20 1.94 -7.83
N PHE A 26 6.47 1.62 -6.58
CA PHE A 26 7.76 1.89 -5.94
C PHE A 26 8.36 0.61 -5.39
N THR A 27 9.66 0.45 -5.59
CA THR A 27 10.48 -0.44 -4.77
C THR A 27 10.96 0.36 -3.55
N GLY A 28 11.55 -0.32 -2.56
CA GLY A 28 12.14 0.40 -1.42
C GLY A 28 13.18 1.42 -1.87
N ARG A 29 13.97 1.06 -2.87
CA ARG A 29 15.00 1.94 -3.43
C ARG A 29 14.41 3.17 -4.12
N THR A 30 13.42 2.98 -5.00
CA THR A 30 12.84 4.12 -5.73
C THR A 30 12.03 5.02 -4.80
N LEU A 31 11.36 4.44 -3.81
CA LEU A 31 10.65 5.23 -2.79
C LEU A 31 11.62 6.09 -1.98
N ARG A 32 12.76 5.52 -1.60
CA ARG A 32 13.79 6.27 -0.88
C ARG A 32 14.37 7.40 -1.73
N GLN A 33 14.64 7.13 -3.01
CA GLN A 33 15.19 8.14 -3.92
C GLN A 33 14.24 9.32 -4.09
N LEU A 34 12.95 9.05 -4.33
CA LEU A 34 11.96 10.11 -4.52
C LEU A 34 11.59 10.77 -3.20
N GLY A 35 11.44 9.97 -2.14
CA GLY A 35 10.89 10.43 -0.88
C GLY A 35 11.88 11.11 0.06
N ALA A 36 13.21 11.02 -0.19
CA ALA A 36 14.21 11.53 0.73
C ALA A 36 14.04 13.02 1.02
N ASN A 37 13.59 13.80 0.02
CA ASN A 37 13.35 15.23 0.14
C ASN A 37 11.87 15.59 -0.02
N ASP A 38 10.98 14.62 0.17
CA ASP A 38 9.54 14.80 -0.01
C ASP A 38 8.81 14.36 1.26
N VAL A 39 8.69 15.30 2.18
CA VAL A 39 8.01 15.06 3.48
C VAL A 39 6.55 14.68 3.26
N GLN A 40 5.89 15.27 2.27
CA GLN A 40 4.48 14.97 1.97
C GLN A 40 4.30 13.50 1.57
N LEU A 41 5.20 12.97 0.74
CA LEU A 41 5.18 11.56 0.35
C LEU A 41 5.39 10.66 1.56
N GLN A 42 6.39 10.98 2.41
CA GLN A 42 6.66 10.19 3.61
C GLN A 42 5.44 10.16 4.53
N GLU A 43 4.84 11.32 4.79
CA GLU A 43 3.67 11.43 5.66
C GLU A 43 2.46 10.72 5.07
N ALA A 44 2.23 10.82 3.77
CA ALA A 44 1.10 10.18 3.12
C ALA A 44 1.17 8.66 3.22
N VAL A 45 2.35 8.07 3.00
CA VAL A 45 2.55 6.63 3.17
C VAL A 45 2.31 6.22 4.62
N ASP A 46 2.84 6.97 5.57
CA ASP A 46 2.67 6.68 6.99
C ASP A 46 1.20 6.77 7.41
N ILE A 47 0.48 7.77 6.94
CA ILE A 47 -0.95 7.95 7.24
C ILE A 47 -1.75 6.77 6.69
N MET A 48 -1.50 6.38 5.44
CA MET A 48 -2.22 5.24 4.83
C MET A 48 -1.93 3.94 5.56
N GLY A 49 -0.69 3.72 5.96
CA GLY A 49 -0.32 2.55 6.76
C GLY A 49 -1.06 2.48 8.09
N LYS A 50 -1.16 3.60 8.78
CA LYS A 50 -1.89 3.70 10.06
C LYS A 50 -3.39 3.47 9.87
N ARG A 51 -3.97 4.03 8.82
CA ARG A 51 -5.40 3.86 8.52
C ARG A 51 -5.71 2.41 8.14
N SER A 52 -4.83 1.77 7.38
CA SER A 52 -4.97 0.37 7.04
C SER A 52 -4.96 -0.50 8.31
N ALA A 53 -4.01 -0.27 9.20
CA ALA A 53 -3.92 -1.00 10.46
C ALA A 53 -5.19 -0.82 11.29
N ARG A 54 -5.67 0.41 11.40
CA ARG A 54 -6.92 0.71 12.14
C ARG A 54 -8.12 -0.01 11.53
N ALA A 55 -8.23 -0.02 10.20
CA ALA A 55 -9.31 -0.70 9.51
C ALA A 55 -9.28 -2.21 9.72
N GLN A 56 -8.10 -2.78 9.91
CA GLN A 56 -7.91 -4.21 10.17
C GLN A 56 -7.91 -4.56 11.65
N GLY A 57 -8.07 -3.60 12.55
CA GLY A 57 -8.04 -3.83 13.99
C GLY A 57 -6.65 -4.14 14.53
N LEU A 58 -5.60 -3.75 13.83
CA LEU A 58 -4.22 -3.98 14.25
C LEU A 58 -3.74 -2.85 15.15
N LYS A 59 -2.89 -3.19 16.13
CA LYS A 59 -2.32 -2.20 17.05
C LYS A 59 -1.21 -1.37 16.43
N LYS A 60 -0.49 -1.94 15.45
CA LYS A 60 0.65 -1.29 14.80
C LYS A 60 0.48 -1.35 13.29
N ALA A 61 0.97 -0.32 12.60
CA ALA A 61 0.98 -0.29 11.16
C ALA A 61 1.94 -1.35 10.60
N ILE A 62 1.49 -2.06 9.56
CA ILE A 62 2.33 -2.98 8.80
C ILE A 62 3.24 -2.19 7.86
N THR A 63 2.73 -1.06 7.34
CA THR A 63 3.41 -0.27 6.33
C THR A 63 3.71 1.13 6.85
N SER A 64 4.95 1.55 6.69
CA SER A 64 5.41 2.92 6.88
C SER A 64 6.45 3.23 5.81
N TYR A 65 6.75 4.52 5.64
CA TYR A 65 7.79 4.93 4.71
C TYR A 65 9.13 4.25 5.05
N VAL A 66 9.52 4.28 6.32
CA VAL A 66 10.80 3.69 6.75
C VAL A 66 10.81 2.18 6.51
N GLN A 67 9.75 1.48 6.89
CA GLN A 67 9.67 0.04 6.67
C GLN A 67 9.76 -0.33 5.19
N MET A 68 9.10 0.46 4.33
CA MET A 68 9.17 0.22 2.88
C MET A 68 10.56 0.45 2.32
N THR A 69 11.22 1.53 2.71
CA THR A 69 12.55 1.88 2.17
C THR A 69 13.64 0.93 2.60
N THR A 70 13.42 0.17 3.67
CA THR A 70 14.39 -0.82 4.19
C THR A 70 14.02 -2.25 3.82
N SER A 71 12.99 -2.46 3.02
CA SER A 71 12.53 -3.79 2.60
C SER A 71 12.79 -4.00 1.11
N ASP A 72 12.66 -5.25 0.66
CA ASP A 72 12.64 -5.62 -0.75
C ASP A 72 11.22 -5.72 -1.31
N HIS A 73 10.25 -5.19 -0.58
CA HIS A 73 8.84 -5.18 -0.98
C HIS A 73 8.57 -4.12 -2.05
N ARG A 74 7.40 -4.20 -2.66
CA ARG A 74 6.90 -3.22 -3.64
C ARG A 74 5.67 -2.54 -3.08
N LEU A 75 5.56 -1.26 -3.33
CA LEU A 75 4.45 -0.43 -2.89
C LEU A 75 3.72 0.12 -4.11
N PHE A 76 2.45 -0.19 -4.20
CA PHE A 76 1.56 0.31 -5.25
C PHE A 76 0.67 1.39 -4.66
N LEU A 77 0.62 2.54 -5.30
CA LEU A 77 -0.16 3.68 -4.85
C LEU A 77 -1.15 4.10 -5.92
N LEU A 78 -2.33 4.52 -5.48
CA LEU A 78 -3.34 5.13 -6.35
C LEU A 78 -3.52 6.58 -5.91
N VAL A 79 -3.15 7.49 -6.80
CA VAL A 79 -3.32 8.93 -6.61
C VAL A 79 -4.53 9.39 -7.43
N ALA A 80 -5.48 9.99 -6.75
CA ALA A 80 -6.70 10.47 -7.37
C ALA A 80 -6.51 11.89 -7.92
N ARG A 81 -7.48 12.30 -8.72
CA ARG A 81 -7.57 13.66 -9.23
C ARG A 81 -7.50 14.65 -8.06
N GLY A 82 -6.69 15.69 -8.21
CA GLY A 82 -6.46 16.66 -7.14
C GLY A 82 -5.27 16.33 -6.24
N GLY A 83 -4.58 15.21 -6.49
CA GLY A 83 -3.34 14.87 -5.80
C GLY A 83 -3.51 14.25 -4.43
N ALA A 84 -4.62 13.54 -4.19
CA ALA A 84 -4.83 12.84 -2.92
C ALA A 84 -4.48 11.35 -3.06
N LEU A 85 -3.78 10.81 -2.08
CA LEU A 85 -3.46 9.38 -2.04
C LEU A 85 -4.69 8.61 -1.54
N LYS A 86 -5.26 7.79 -2.41
CA LYS A 86 -6.52 7.11 -2.15
C LYS A 86 -6.42 5.60 -2.00
N GLY A 87 -5.34 5.01 -2.48
CA GLY A 87 -5.15 3.56 -2.36
C GLY A 87 -3.69 3.20 -2.17
N MET A 88 -3.47 2.10 -1.46
CA MET A 88 -2.15 1.59 -1.15
C MET A 88 -2.18 0.07 -1.14
N MET A 89 -1.17 -0.56 -1.73
CA MET A 89 -0.99 -2.01 -1.65
C MET A 89 0.50 -2.31 -1.52
N ARG A 90 0.85 -3.08 -0.50
CA ARG A 90 2.21 -3.55 -0.29
C ARG A 90 2.28 -5.02 -0.61
N VAL A 91 3.23 -5.42 -1.46
CA VAL A 91 3.44 -6.81 -1.82
C VAL A 91 4.89 -7.19 -1.63
N GLY A 92 5.11 -8.47 -1.39
CA GLY A 92 6.45 -9.02 -1.24
C GLY A 92 6.39 -10.53 -1.19
N GLN A 93 7.54 -11.16 -1.34
CA GLN A 93 7.65 -12.59 -1.19
C GLN A 93 7.59 -12.97 0.28
N ARG A 94 6.88 -14.07 0.56
CA ARG A 94 6.87 -14.70 1.86
C ARG A 94 7.27 -16.15 1.73
N GLN A 95 8.11 -16.60 2.67
CA GLN A 95 8.47 -17.99 2.77
C GLN A 95 7.35 -18.76 3.45
N LEU A 96 6.77 -19.72 2.73
CA LEU A 96 5.70 -20.55 3.24
C LEU A 96 6.09 -22.03 3.13
N PHE A 97 5.63 -22.81 4.10
CA PHE A 97 5.78 -24.26 4.08
C PHE A 97 4.39 -24.85 3.83
N VAL A 98 4.24 -25.55 2.71
CA VAL A 98 2.98 -26.14 2.26
C VAL A 98 3.14 -27.61 1.96
N ARG A 99 2.06 -28.38 2.05
CA ARG A 99 2.01 -29.77 1.62
C ARG A 99 0.66 -30.07 0.97
N ARG A 100 0.67 -31.02 0.03
CA ARG A 100 -0.54 -31.37 -0.74
C ARG A 100 -1.56 -32.14 0.08
N SER A 101 -1.09 -33.02 0.95
CA SER A 101 -1.94 -33.83 1.81
C SER A 101 -1.25 -34.07 3.15
N GLY A 102 -2.01 -34.64 4.10
CA GLY A 102 -1.56 -34.83 5.47
C GLY A 102 -0.26 -35.61 5.63
N ASP A 103 0.07 -36.49 4.69
CA ASP A 103 1.23 -37.37 4.78
C ASP A 103 2.41 -36.95 3.91
N ASP A 104 2.23 -35.91 3.07
CA ASP A 104 3.29 -35.43 2.20
C ASP A 104 4.29 -34.57 3.02
N PRO A 105 5.57 -34.56 2.63
CA PRO A 105 6.52 -33.64 3.26
C PRO A 105 6.17 -32.20 2.94
N TYR A 106 6.53 -31.30 3.86
CA TYR A 106 6.38 -29.86 3.62
C TYR A 106 7.35 -29.41 2.54
N CYS A 107 6.85 -28.61 1.61
CA CYS A 107 7.65 -27.91 0.61
C CYS A 107 7.73 -26.43 0.96
N GLN A 108 8.90 -25.85 0.80
CA GLN A 108 9.09 -24.40 0.98
C GLN A 108 8.81 -23.70 -0.35
N ILE A 109 7.96 -22.69 -0.31
CA ILE A 109 7.67 -21.83 -1.46
C ILE A 109 7.84 -20.37 -1.06
N ASN A 110 8.09 -19.50 -2.04
CA ASN A 110 8.25 -18.06 -1.84
C ASN A 110 7.28 -17.30 -2.75
N PRO A 111 5.96 -17.42 -2.52
CA PRO A 111 5.00 -16.73 -3.37
C PRO A 111 5.02 -15.21 -3.11
N THR A 112 4.59 -14.46 -4.11
CA THR A 112 4.25 -13.06 -3.94
C THR A 112 2.95 -12.96 -3.15
N CYS A 113 2.98 -12.23 -2.06
CA CYS A 113 1.84 -12.07 -1.16
C CYS A 113 1.44 -10.60 -1.06
N VAL A 114 0.15 -10.35 -0.96
CA VAL A 114 -0.35 -9.02 -0.58
C VAL A 114 -0.18 -8.91 0.93
N LEU A 115 0.70 -8.03 1.35
CA LEU A 115 1.06 -7.86 2.77
C LEU A 115 0.23 -6.79 3.45
N ASP A 116 -0.24 -5.81 2.69
CA ASP A 116 -1.10 -4.74 3.18
C ASP A 116 -1.91 -4.19 2.01
N PHE A 117 -3.15 -3.82 2.26
CA PHE A 117 -4.04 -3.32 1.21
C PHE A 117 -5.08 -2.40 1.84
N TYR A 118 -5.14 -1.15 1.37
CA TYR A 118 -6.10 -0.19 1.90
C TYR A 118 -6.53 0.78 0.81
N VAL A 119 -7.84 1.00 0.72
CA VAL A 119 -8.46 2.04 -0.11
C VAL A 119 -9.22 2.96 0.82
N HIS A 120 -9.00 4.27 0.68
CA HIS A 120 -9.67 5.27 1.51
C HIS A 120 -11.20 5.10 1.42
N GLU A 121 -11.88 5.29 2.55
CA GLU A 121 -13.32 5.03 2.67
C GLU A 121 -14.14 5.81 1.63
N SER A 122 -13.73 7.03 1.28
CA SER A 122 -14.40 7.84 0.27
C SER A 122 -14.39 7.20 -1.13
N CYS A 123 -13.53 6.22 -1.34
CA CYS A 123 -13.30 5.57 -2.62
C CYS A 123 -13.71 4.10 -2.64
N GLN A 124 -14.13 3.57 -1.51
CA GLN A 124 -14.59 2.19 -1.43
C GLN A 124 -15.89 2.03 -2.20
N ARG A 125 -16.15 0.82 -2.69
CA ARG A 125 -17.34 0.46 -3.49
C ARG A 125 -17.36 1.08 -4.89
N ARG A 126 -16.27 1.69 -5.35
CA ARG A 126 -16.13 2.25 -6.71
C ARG A 126 -15.26 1.39 -7.62
N GLY A 127 -14.87 0.21 -7.17
CA GLY A 127 -14.00 -0.68 -7.92
C GLY A 127 -12.54 -0.24 -7.97
N LEU A 128 -12.13 0.76 -7.20
CA LEU A 128 -10.75 1.26 -7.21
C LEU A 128 -9.78 0.27 -6.61
N GLY A 129 -10.21 -0.46 -5.58
CA GLY A 129 -9.39 -1.53 -5.00
C GLY A 129 -9.09 -2.62 -6.02
N LEU A 130 -10.10 -3.04 -6.79
CA LEU A 130 -9.91 -4.02 -7.85
C LEU A 130 -8.98 -3.50 -8.94
N LYS A 131 -9.12 -2.24 -9.33
CA LYS A 131 -8.24 -1.63 -10.32
C LYS A 131 -6.78 -1.57 -9.85
N LEU A 132 -6.57 -1.24 -8.59
CA LEU A 132 -5.24 -1.25 -7.98
C LEU A 132 -4.67 -2.67 -7.97
N PHE A 133 -5.47 -3.65 -7.61
CA PHE A 133 -5.08 -5.05 -7.64
C PHE A 133 -4.71 -5.51 -9.06
N ASP A 134 -5.52 -5.15 -10.06
CA ASP A 134 -5.24 -5.49 -11.46
C ASP A 134 -3.94 -4.85 -11.95
N TYR A 135 -3.68 -3.61 -11.56
CA TYR A 135 -2.43 -2.94 -11.89
C TYR A 135 -1.24 -3.68 -11.28
N MET A 136 -1.36 -4.05 -10.00
CA MET A 136 -0.32 -4.83 -9.32
C MET A 136 -0.06 -6.15 -10.04
N MET A 137 -1.11 -6.88 -10.39
CA MET A 137 -0.97 -8.17 -11.06
C MET A 137 -0.23 -8.02 -12.39
N ARG A 138 -0.57 -7.00 -13.16
CA ARG A 138 0.12 -6.74 -14.44
C ARG A 138 1.59 -6.40 -14.24
N CYS A 139 1.91 -5.58 -13.24
CA CYS A 139 3.30 -5.23 -12.96
C CYS A 139 4.10 -6.42 -12.47
N GLU A 140 3.53 -7.27 -11.62
CA GLU A 140 4.22 -8.46 -11.11
C GLU A 140 4.41 -9.50 -12.21
N ASP A 141 3.43 -9.71 -13.08
CA ASP A 141 3.51 -10.69 -14.15
C ASP A 141 4.60 -10.36 -15.17
N VAL A 142 4.83 -9.08 -15.47
CA VAL A 142 5.85 -8.67 -16.43
C VAL A 142 7.18 -8.27 -15.77
N GLY A 143 7.26 -8.32 -14.45
CA GLY A 143 8.49 -8.02 -13.73
C GLY A 143 8.96 -6.57 -13.84
N ILE A 144 8.03 -5.62 -13.89
CA ILE A 144 8.35 -4.18 -14.07
C ILE A 144 8.72 -3.53 -12.72
N HIS A 145 9.61 -4.11 -11.99
CA HIS A 145 10.00 -3.48 -10.72
C HIS A 145 11.54 -3.60 -10.43
#